data_aae3a1e4c28084fc95d7f92b48510d2a
#
_entry.id   aae3a1e4c28084fc95d7f92b48510d2a
#
_cell.length_a   1.000
_cell.length_b   1.000
_cell.length_c   1.000
_cell.angle_alpha   90.00
_cell.angle_beta   90.00
_cell.angle_gamma   90.00
#
_symmetry.space_group_name_H-M   'P 1'
#
loop_
_entity.id
_entity.type
_entity.pdbx_description
1 polymer ?
#
loop_
_entity_poly.entity_id
_entity_poly.type
_entity_poly.pdbx_seq_one_letter_code
_entity_poly.pdbx_strand_id
1 'polypeptide(L)'
;KRALAGALLPWFSHMFLHGGLWHLIGNLYFLWVFGDNVEDRLGKSRFVMLYLASGLLAGLLQCLIQSHSEMPVVGASGAISGVMAAYAILFPNARLVSLIWVVQVQWKTSTYLGVWLLLQFLGASMGGSNVAWWAHIGGFAAGAAIAWQWRSTHREDLTSKLLPPQSTPGNLSPSSAKTDSERKLTWY
;
A
#
# COMPACT_ATOMS: atom_id res chain seq x y z
N LYS A 1 34.19 -9.56 0.29
CA LYS A 1 33.12 -9.18 1.25
C LYS A 1 32.92 -7.66 1.32
N ARG A 2 33.98 -6.81 1.40
CA ARG A 2 33.84 -5.34 1.42
C ARG A 2 33.23 -4.77 0.14
N ALA A 3 33.62 -5.28 -1.04
CA ALA A 3 33.07 -4.84 -2.34
C ALA A 3 31.57 -5.13 -2.46
N LEU A 4 31.13 -6.32 -2.01
CA LEU A 4 29.71 -6.69 -2.06
C LEU A 4 28.86 -5.84 -1.12
N ALA A 5 29.34 -5.60 0.11
CA ALA A 5 28.66 -4.74 1.07
C ALA A 5 28.57 -3.28 0.55
N GLY A 6 29.63 -2.77 -0.09
CA GLY A 6 29.62 -1.46 -0.73
C GLY A 6 28.64 -1.36 -1.91
N ALA A 7 28.40 -2.46 -2.61
CA ALA A 7 27.39 -2.49 -3.69
C ALA A 7 25.95 -2.60 -3.20
N LEU A 8 25.71 -3.31 -2.08
CA LEU A 8 24.36 -3.52 -1.55
C LEU A 8 23.84 -2.35 -0.69
N LEU A 9 24.75 -1.66 0.00
CA LEU A 9 24.35 -0.57 0.89
C LEU A 9 23.52 0.53 0.20
N PRO A 10 23.87 1.03 -1.01
CA PRO A 10 23.09 2.03 -1.71
C PRO A 10 21.66 1.58 -2.04
N TRP A 11 21.45 0.28 -2.29
CA TRP A 11 20.12 -0.28 -2.59
C TRP A 11 19.12 -0.13 -1.45
N PHE A 12 19.60 -0.06 -0.21
CA PHE A 12 18.75 0.20 0.96
C PHE A 12 18.80 1.65 1.40
N SER A 13 19.98 2.25 1.44
CA SER A 13 20.17 3.59 2.00
C SER A 13 19.49 4.67 1.17
N HIS A 14 19.37 4.50 -0.16
CA HIS A 14 18.73 5.50 -1.02
C HIS A 14 17.31 5.88 -0.56
N MET A 15 16.55 4.93 0.03
CA MET A 15 15.19 5.16 0.54
C MET A 15 15.16 6.10 1.75
N PHE A 16 16.29 6.32 2.43
CA PHE A 16 16.39 7.12 3.64
C PHE A 16 17.16 8.43 3.41
N LEU A 17 17.72 8.62 2.22
CA LEU A 17 18.40 9.84 1.82
C LEU A 17 17.41 10.75 1.07
N HIS A 18 17.52 12.05 1.26
CA HIS A 18 16.62 13.03 0.62
C HIS A 18 17.43 14.19 0.03
N GLY A 19 17.03 14.66 -1.12
CA GLY A 19 17.69 15.74 -1.85
C GLY A 19 17.45 17.14 -1.26
N GLY A 20 16.69 17.25 -0.17
CA GLY A 20 16.42 18.51 0.53
C GLY A 20 15.27 18.40 1.53
N LEU A 21 15.10 19.44 2.34
CA LEU A 21 14.12 19.47 3.42
C LEU A 21 12.67 19.31 2.92
N TRP A 22 12.30 20.01 1.86
CA TRP A 22 10.95 19.90 1.29
C TRP A 22 10.65 18.51 0.71
N HIS A 23 11.69 17.86 0.16
CA HIS A 23 11.58 16.49 -0.32
C HIS A 23 11.33 15.53 0.85
N LEU A 24 12.02 15.70 1.97
CA LEU A 24 11.79 14.91 3.19
C LEU A 24 10.38 15.15 3.75
N ILE A 25 9.98 16.43 3.90
CA ILE A 25 8.65 16.78 4.43
C ILE A 25 7.55 16.19 3.55
N GLY A 26 7.65 16.28 2.24
CA GLY A 26 6.68 15.69 1.31
C GLY A 26 6.59 14.17 1.46
N ASN A 27 7.72 13.47 1.57
CA ASN A 27 7.74 12.02 1.81
C ASN A 27 7.07 11.65 3.14
N LEU A 28 7.40 12.34 4.23
CA LEU A 28 6.80 12.11 5.54
C LEU A 28 5.30 12.38 5.54
N TYR A 29 4.86 13.44 4.85
CA TYR A 29 3.44 13.77 4.73
C TYR A 29 2.65 12.66 4.02
N PHE A 30 3.13 12.18 2.86
CA PHE A 30 2.47 11.09 2.15
C PHE A 30 2.50 9.78 2.93
N LEU A 31 3.63 9.48 3.60
CA LEU A 31 3.73 8.32 4.47
C LEU A 31 2.74 8.39 5.64
N TRP A 32 2.57 9.55 6.25
CA TRP A 32 1.60 9.77 7.30
C TRP A 32 0.16 9.61 6.81
N VAL A 33 -0.20 10.20 5.66
CA VAL A 33 -1.58 10.15 5.12
C VAL A 33 -2.01 8.72 4.76
N PHE A 34 -1.11 7.93 4.19
CA PHE A 34 -1.45 6.60 3.66
C PHE A 34 -0.94 5.45 4.53
N GLY A 35 0.18 5.65 5.22
CA GLY A 35 0.92 4.59 5.91
C GLY A 35 0.19 4.04 7.13
N ASP A 36 -0.37 4.90 7.95
CA ASP A 36 -1.04 4.56 9.20
C ASP A 36 -2.15 3.52 8.98
N ASN A 37 -3.07 3.82 8.08
CA ASN A 37 -4.17 2.91 7.72
C ASN A 37 -3.70 1.59 7.10
N VAL A 38 -2.63 1.63 6.29
CA VAL A 38 -2.07 0.41 5.68
C VAL A 38 -1.37 -0.43 6.72
N GLU A 39 -0.63 0.18 7.66
CA GLU A 39 0.00 -0.51 8.77
C GLU A 39 -1.04 -1.18 9.67
N ASP A 40 -2.09 -0.47 10.07
CA ASP A 40 -3.18 -1.01 10.87
C ASP A 40 -3.84 -2.22 10.20
N ARG A 41 -4.02 -2.15 8.88
CA ARG A 41 -4.68 -3.20 8.12
C ARG A 41 -3.82 -4.45 7.92
N LEU A 42 -2.51 -4.28 7.69
CA LEU A 42 -1.58 -5.36 7.37
C LEU A 42 -0.82 -5.88 8.59
N GLY A 43 -0.68 -5.06 9.62
CA GLY A 43 0.22 -5.26 10.74
C GLY A 43 1.65 -4.84 10.40
N LYS A 44 2.42 -4.52 11.46
CA LYS A 44 3.77 -3.93 11.36
C LYS A 44 4.72 -4.69 10.44
N SER A 45 4.79 -6.00 10.59
CA SER A 45 5.73 -6.82 9.81
C SER A 45 5.46 -6.77 8.31
N ARG A 46 4.19 -6.92 7.89
CA ARG A 46 3.79 -6.85 6.48
C ARG A 46 3.93 -5.44 5.92
N PHE A 47 3.65 -4.43 6.73
CA PHE A 47 3.86 -3.03 6.33
C PHE A 47 5.34 -2.75 6.03
N VAL A 48 6.25 -3.16 6.91
CA VAL A 48 7.69 -3.01 6.68
C VAL A 48 8.15 -3.79 5.45
N MET A 49 7.66 -5.01 5.26
CA MET A 49 7.96 -5.80 4.05
C MET A 49 7.46 -5.11 2.78
N LEU A 50 6.21 -4.59 2.79
CA LEU A 50 5.65 -3.83 1.69
C LEU A 50 6.51 -2.61 1.35
N TYR A 51 6.85 -1.82 2.35
CA TYR A 51 7.65 -0.61 2.20
C TYR A 51 9.04 -0.91 1.60
N LEU A 52 9.77 -1.86 2.19
CA LEU A 52 11.11 -2.21 1.72
C LEU A 52 11.08 -2.85 0.33
N ALA A 53 10.18 -3.81 0.08
CA ALA A 53 10.09 -4.46 -1.21
C ALA A 53 9.71 -3.46 -2.32
N SER A 54 8.73 -2.59 -2.07
CA SER A 54 8.34 -1.55 -3.03
C SER A 54 9.48 -0.59 -3.33
N GLY A 55 10.24 -0.17 -2.30
CA GLY A 55 11.36 0.73 -2.48
C GLY A 55 12.52 0.11 -3.26
N LEU A 56 12.85 -1.16 -2.99
CA LEU A 56 13.89 -1.89 -3.74
C LEU A 56 13.50 -2.08 -5.21
N LEU A 57 12.26 -2.49 -5.48
CA LEU A 57 11.75 -2.67 -6.84
C LEU A 57 11.61 -1.34 -7.59
N ALA A 58 11.26 -0.27 -6.88
CA ALA A 58 11.27 1.10 -7.41
C ALA A 58 12.66 1.51 -7.90
N GLY A 59 13.67 1.36 -7.05
CA GLY A 59 15.06 1.66 -7.40
C GLY A 59 15.56 0.79 -8.55
N LEU A 60 15.21 -0.51 -8.55
CA LEU A 60 15.56 -1.42 -9.62
C LEU A 60 14.98 -0.97 -10.98
N LEU A 61 13.69 -0.66 -11.03
CA LEU A 61 13.04 -0.20 -12.27
C LEU A 61 13.66 1.11 -12.78
N GLN A 62 13.92 2.06 -11.90
CA GLN A 62 14.58 3.31 -12.25
C GLN A 62 15.96 3.05 -12.87
N CYS A 63 16.79 2.21 -12.25
CA CYS A 63 18.11 1.87 -12.75
C CYS A 63 18.07 1.11 -14.08
N LEU A 64 17.10 0.22 -14.27
CA LEU A 64 16.94 -0.53 -15.53
C LEU A 64 16.57 0.38 -16.70
N ILE A 65 15.67 1.32 -16.51
CA ILE A 65 15.18 2.21 -17.57
C ILE A 65 16.15 3.36 -17.83
N GLN A 66 16.74 3.91 -16.77
CA GLN A 66 17.67 5.04 -16.87
C GLN A 66 19.10 4.64 -16.47
N SER A 67 19.60 3.55 -17.02
CA SER A 67 20.91 2.99 -16.72
C SER A 67 22.10 3.92 -17.01
N HIS A 68 21.91 4.92 -17.88
CA HIS A 68 22.92 5.94 -18.22
C HIS A 68 22.75 7.24 -17.46
N SER A 69 21.81 7.33 -16.51
CA SER A 69 21.64 8.51 -15.69
C SER A 69 22.73 8.61 -14.63
N GLU A 70 23.40 9.74 -14.58
CA GLU A 70 24.36 10.05 -13.49
C GLU A 70 23.67 10.60 -12.23
N MET A 71 22.35 10.84 -12.30
CA MET A 71 21.57 11.33 -11.17
C MET A 71 21.35 10.25 -10.13
N PRO A 72 21.73 10.50 -8.87
CA PRO A 72 21.51 9.54 -7.80
C PRO A 72 20.01 9.39 -7.53
N VAL A 73 19.56 8.14 -7.39
CA VAL A 73 18.18 7.85 -6.92
C VAL A 73 18.18 8.01 -5.42
N VAL A 74 17.42 8.96 -4.91
CA VAL A 74 17.28 9.22 -3.47
C VAL A 74 15.83 9.53 -3.12
N GLY A 75 15.40 9.09 -1.96
CA GLY A 75 14.07 9.35 -1.41
C GLY A 75 13.26 8.12 -1.10
N ALA A 76 12.40 8.24 -0.11
CA ALA A 76 11.44 7.21 0.29
C ALA A 76 10.28 7.06 -0.70
N SER A 77 10.16 7.95 -1.68
CA SER A 77 8.96 8.12 -2.52
C SER A 77 8.59 6.89 -3.34
N GLY A 78 9.57 6.10 -3.78
CA GLY A 78 9.30 4.81 -4.43
C GLY A 78 8.62 3.80 -3.50
N ALA A 79 9.10 3.67 -2.26
CA ALA A 79 8.48 2.83 -1.24
C ALA A 79 7.09 3.35 -0.85
N ILE A 80 6.95 4.67 -0.67
CA ILE A 80 5.68 5.33 -0.36
C ILE A 80 4.67 5.17 -1.49
N SER A 81 5.10 5.20 -2.75
CA SER A 81 4.24 4.91 -3.90
C SER A 81 3.62 3.51 -3.79
N GLY A 82 4.39 2.53 -3.31
CA GLY A 82 3.88 1.19 -3.02
C GLY A 82 2.85 1.17 -1.89
N VAL A 83 3.07 1.95 -0.83
CA VAL A 83 2.09 2.11 0.26
C VAL A 83 0.81 2.77 -0.25
N MET A 84 0.91 3.79 -1.12
CA MET A 84 -0.25 4.44 -1.75
C MET A 84 -1.05 3.46 -2.61
N ALA A 85 -0.38 2.63 -3.39
CA ALA A 85 -1.02 1.58 -4.18
C ALA A 85 -1.74 0.54 -3.29
N ALA A 86 -1.08 0.11 -2.21
CA ALA A 86 -1.69 -0.78 -1.23
C ALA A 86 -2.93 -0.14 -0.59
N TYR A 87 -2.89 1.13 -0.25
CA TYR A 87 -4.03 1.87 0.26
C TYR A 87 -5.22 1.83 -0.72
N ALA A 88 -4.99 2.09 -2.01
CA ALA A 88 -6.05 2.04 -3.01
C ALA A 88 -6.72 0.65 -3.13
N ILE A 89 -5.94 -0.41 -2.96
CA ILE A 89 -6.43 -1.80 -3.04
C ILE A 89 -7.16 -2.23 -1.76
N LEU A 90 -6.63 -1.85 -0.60
CA LEU A 90 -7.17 -2.26 0.69
C LEU A 90 -8.40 -1.43 1.09
N PHE A 91 -8.48 -0.18 0.61
CA PHE A 91 -9.54 0.78 0.94
C PHE A 91 -10.20 1.38 -0.31
N PRO A 92 -10.82 0.57 -1.20
CA PRO A 92 -11.32 1.02 -2.50
C PRO A 92 -12.44 2.06 -2.40
N ASN A 93 -13.15 2.12 -1.30
CA ASN A 93 -14.24 3.06 -1.05
C ASN A 93 -13.84 4.29 -0.22
N ALA A 94 -12.57 4.37 0.20
CA ALA A 94 -12.08 5.49 0.97
C ALA A 94 -12.12 6.78 0.15
N ARG A 95 -12.30 7.90 0.87
CA ARG A 95 -12.26 9.24 0.31
C ARG A 95 -11.13 10.03 0.96
N LEU A 96 -10.38 10.73 0.14
CA LEU A 96 -9.35 11.66 0.58
C LEU A 96 -9.91 13.06 0.55
N VAL A 97 -9.69 13.79 1.64
CA VAL A 97 -10.01 15.21 1.71
C VAL A 97 -8.75 15.98 1.33
N SER A 98 -8.81 16.72 0.26
CA SER A 98 -7.73 17.60 -0.19
C SER A 98 -8.16 19.06 -0.04
N LEU A 99 -7.26 19.89 0.43
CA LEU A 99 -7.44 21.33 0.46
C LEU A 99 -6.85 21.91 -0.82
N ILE A 100 -7.71 22.38 -1.72
CA ILE A 100 -7.29 23.10 -2.93
C ILE A 100 -7.57 24.58 -2.68
N TRP A 101 -6.50 25.36 -2.46
CA TRP A 101 -6.57 26.72 -1.94
C TRP A 101 -7.29 26.74 -0.58
N VAL A 102 -8.50 27.23 -0.53
CA VAL A 102 -9.35 27.33 0.67
C VAL A 102 -10.58 26.40 0.59
N VAL A 103 -10.71 25.61 -0.48
CA VAL A 103 -11.85 24.73 -0.72
C VAL A 103 -11.46 23.29 -0.39
N GLN A 104 -12.25 22.65 0.46
CA GLN A 104 -12.12 21.22 0.72
C GLN A 104 -12.80 20.43 -0.38
N VAL A 105 -12.05 19.59 -1.06
CA VAL A 105 -12.54 18.70 -2.11
C VAL A 105 -12.35 17.25 -1.67
N GLN A 106 -13.43 16.48 -1.79
CA GLN A 106 -13.39 15.04 -1.51
C GLN A 106 -13.21 14.24 -2.80
N TRP A 107 -12.15 13.45 -2.85
CA TRP A 107 -11.85 12.55 -3.95
C TRP A 107 -12.04 11.10 -3.54
N LYS A 108 -12.54 10.27 -4.45
CA LYS A 108 -12.33 8.83 -4.28
C LYS A 108 -10.83 8.56 -4.35
N THR A 109 -10.31 7.73 -3.44
CA THR A 109 -8.88 7.39 -3.42
C THR A 109 -8.38 6.88 -4.76
N SER A 110 -9.16 6.02 -5.43
CA SER A 110 -8.81 5.50 -6.76
C SER A 110 -8.67 6.59 -7.81
N THR A 111 -9.51 7.63 -7.78
CA THR A 111 -9.43 8.77 -8.70
C THR A 111 -8.19 9.62 -8.39
N TYR A 112 -7.97 9.95 -7.12
CA TYR A 112 -6.82 10.73 -6.69
C TYR A 112 -5.51 10.07 -7.09
N LEU A 113 -5.35 8.79 -6.73
CA LEU A 113 -4.12 8.03 -7.01
C LEU A 113 -3.99 7.68 -8.49
N GLY A 114 -5.09 7.51 -9.23
CA GLY A 114 -5.07 7.35 -10.68
C GLY A 114 -4.54 8.61 -11.39
N VAL A 115 -5.03 9.79 -11.00
CA VAL A 115 -4.51 11.07 -11.51
C VAL A 115 -3.03 11.25 -11.13
N TRP A 116 -2.68 10.96 -9.87
CA TRP A 116 -1.29 11.03 -9.42
C TRP A 116 -0.38 10.11 -10.26
N LEU A 117 -0.79 8.87 -10.51
CA LEU A 117 -0.03 7.92 -11.32
C LEU A 117 0.08 8.37 -12.80
N LEU A 118 -1.00 8.92 -13.37
CA LEU A 118 -0.96 9.51 -14.72
C LEU A 118 0.09 10.61 -14.81
N LEU A 119 0.18 11.48 -13.79
CA LEU A 119 1.20 12.53 -13.75
C LEU A 119 2.63 11.97 -13.67
N GLN A 120 2.82 10.78 -13.06
CA GLN A 120 4.14 10.11 -13.07
C GLN A 120 4.51 9.68 -14.50
N PHE A 121 3.58 9.11 -15.27
CA PHE A 121 3.82 8.73 -16.66
C PHE A 121 4.09 9.94 -17.56
N LEU A 122 3.33 11.01 -17.39
CA LEU A 122 3.55 12.26 -18.11
C LEU A 122 4.93 12.85 -17.79
N GLY A 123 5.30 12.92 -16.51
CA GLY A 123 6.61 13.40 -16.09
C GLY A 123 7.75 12.55 -16.65
N ALA A 124 7.59 11.22 -16.65
CA ALA A 124 8.56 10.29 -17.23
C ALA A 124 8.72 10.50 -18.76
N SER A 125 7.63 10.84 -19.46
CA SER A 125 7.62 11.07 -20.91
C SER A 125 8.24 12.39 -21.30
N MET A 126 8.11 13.44 -20.47
CA MET A 126 8.63 14.76 -20.75
C MET A 126 10.14 14.87 -20.57
N GLY A 127 10.74 14.01 -19.75
CA GLY A 127 12.19 14.05 -19.47
C GLY A 127 12.64 15.33 -18.75
N GLY A 128 13.95 15.44 -18.52
CA GLY A 128 14.58 16.71 -18.10
C GLY A 128 14.30 17.16 -16.66
N SER A 129 13.68 16.31 -15.80
CA SER A 129 13.44 16.62 -14.38
C SER A 129 14.36 15.81 -13.46
N ASN A 130 14.63 16.35 -12.26
CA ASN A 130 15.38 15.67 -11.21
C ASN A 130 14.50 14.69 -10.40
N VAL A 131 13.34 14.30 -10.94
CA VAL A 131 12.40 13.36 -10.29
C VAL A 131 12.57 11.97 -10.86
N ALA A 132 12.71 10.99 -10.00
CA ALA A 132 12.81 9.58 -10.36
C ALA A 132 11.41 8.98 -10.67
N TRP A 133 10.79 9.42 -11.78
CA TRP A 133 9.42 9.04 -12.15
C TRP A 133 9.22 7.53 -12.25
N TRP A 134 10.19 6.83 -12.83
CA TRP A 134 10.14 5.37 -12.98
C TRP A 134 10.22 4.63 -11.64
N ALA A 135 10.91 5.22 -10.64
CA ALA A 135 10.89 4.68 -9.30
C ALA A 135 9.48 4.78 -8.67
N HIS A 136 8.76 5.87 -8.91
CA HIS A 136 7.38 6.00 -8.42
C HIS A 136 6.45 4.99 -9.08
N ILE A 137 6.54 4.83 -10.40
CA ILE A 137 5.73 3.85 -11.17
C ILE A 137 6.05 2.42 -10.71
N GLY A 138 7.34 2.09 -10.58
CA GLY A 138 7.79 0.77 -10.14
C GLY A 138 7.35 0.43 -8.72
N GLY A 139 7.49 1.38 -7.80
CA GLY A 139 7.04 1.23 -6.43
C GLY A 139 5.53 1.03 -6.34
N PHE A 140 4.76 1.82 -7.10
CA PHE A 140 3.30 1.70 -7.16
C PHE A 140 2.87 0.33 -7.69
N ALA A 141 3.47 -0.14 -8.79
CA ALA A 141 3.16 -1.45 -9.36
C ALA A 141 3.51 -2.59 -8.40
N ALA A 142 4.68 -2.52 -7.76
CA ALA A 142 5.12 -3.52 -6.77
C ALA A 142 4.17 -3.57 -5.56
N GLY A 143 3.85 -2.42 -4.98
CA GLY A 143 2.94 -2.33 -3.85
C GLY A 143 1.53 -2.80 -4.18
N ALA A 144 1.04 -2.50 -5.39
CA ALA A 144 -0.23 -2.99 -5.90
C ALA A 144 -0.25 -4.52 -5.96
N ALA A 145 0.78 -5.14 -6.55
CA ALA A 145 0.87 -6.58 -6.68
C ALA A 145 0.92 -7.28 -5.31
N ILE A 146 1.73 -6.76 -4.38
CA ILE A 146 1.87 -7.30 -3.02
C ILE A 146 0.54 -7.18 -2.25
N ALA A 147 -0.08 -6.00 -2.27
CA ALA A 147 -1.34 -5.77 -1.57
C ALA A 147 -2.49 -6.59 -2.15
N TRP A 148 -2.53 -6.77 -3.47
CA TRP A 148 -3.52 -7.62 -4.14
C TRP A 148 -3.44 -9.07 -3.67
N GLN A 149 -2.22 -9.62 -3.59
CA GLN A 149 -1.99 -10.97 -3.09
C GLN A 149 -2.42 -11.12 -1.62
N TRP A 150 -2.10 -10.13 -0.77
CA TRP A 150 -2.44 -10.19 0.65
C TRP A 150 -3.90 -9.90 0.95
N ARG A 151 -4.60 -9.18 0.08
CA ARG A 151 -6.05 -8.96 0.20
C ARG A 151 -6.84 -10.27 0.21
N SER A 152 -6.48 -11.26 -0.61
CA SER A 152 -7.16 -12.54 -0.69
C SER A 152 -6.95 -13.38 0.59
N THR A 153 -5.72 -13.46 1.06
CA THR A 153 -5.38 -14.24 2.27
C THR A 153 -6.04 -13.71 3.55
N HIS A 154 -6.25 -12.40 3.63
CA HIS A 154 -6.89 -11.79 4.80
C HIS A 154 -8.41 -11.91 4.80
N ARG A 155 -9.03 -12.09 3.64
CA ARG A 155 -10.47 -12.34 3.49
C ARG A 155 -10.86 -13.71 4.06
N GLU A 156 -10.02 -14.71 3.84
CA GLU A 156 -10.24 -16.07 4.37
C GLU A 156 -10.14 -16.12 5.90
N ASP A 157 -9.16 -15.40 6.48
CA ASP A 157 -8.99 -15.33 7.94
C ASP A 157 -10.16 -14.63 8.65
N LEU A 158 -10.70 -13.56 8.07
CA LEU A 158 -11.90 -12.91 8.62
C LEU A 158 -13.15 -13.77 8.47
N THR A 159 -13.29 -14.48 7.36
CA THR A 159 -14.44 -15.37 7.12
C THR A 159 -14.40 -16.53 8.08
N SER A 160 -13.24 -17.12 8.34
CA SER A 160 -13.07 -18.22 9.31
C SER A 160 -13.33 -17.79 10.76
N LYS A 161 -13.06 -16.54 11.12
CA LYS A 161 -13.33 -16.00 12.46
C LYS A 161 -14.79 -15.57 12.67
N LEU A 162 -15.51 -15.25 11.60
CA LEU A 162 -16.89 -14.77 11.67
C LEU A 162 -17.93 -15.89 11.47
N LEU A 163 -17.54 -16.99 10.85
CA LEU A 163 -18.42 -18.16 10.72
C LEU A 163 -18.29 -19.03 11.98
N PRO A 164 -19.41 -19.38 12.62
CA PRO A 164 -19.37 -20.39 13.68
C PRO A 164 -18.78 -21.69 13.13
N PRO A 165 -18.08 -22.49 13.95
CA PRO A 165 -17.54 -23.76 13.51
C PRO A 165 -18.68 -24.57 12.91
N GLN A 166 -18.52 -24.94 11.63
CA GLN A 166 -19.49 -25.80 10.96
C GLN A 166 -19.54 -27.11 11.76
N SER A 167 -20.69 -27.38 12.34
CA SER A 167 -20.94 -28.66 12.99
C SER A 167 -20.70 -29.76 11.96
N THR A 168 -19.73 -30.62 12.22
CA THR A 168 -19.44 -31.80 11.42
C THR A 168 -20.75 -32.56 11.24
N PRO A 169 -21.15 -32.97 10.01
CA PRO A 169 -22.34 -33.80 9.82
C PRO A 169 -22.03 -35.22 10.31
N GLY A 170 -22.29 -35.49 11.56
CA GLY A 170 -22.01 -36.81 12.12
C GLY A 170 -22.24 -36.82 13.61
N ASN A 171 -23.50 -36.64 14.02
CA ASN A 171 -24.18 -37.30 15.16
C ASN A 171 -25.51 -36.56 15.42
N LEU A 172 -26.47 -36.80 14.57
CA LEU A 172 -27.86 -36.55 14.94
C LEU A 172 -28.30 -37.72 15.79
N SER A 173 -28.13 -37.60 17.09
CA SER A 173 -28.92 -38.40 18.04
C SER A 173 -30.36 -37.88 18.00
N PRO A 174 -31.36 -38.75 17.70
CA PRO A 174 -32.75 -38.34 17.67
C PRO A 174 -33.32 -38.34 19.08
N SER A 175 -33.17 -37.25 19.82
CA SER A 175 -33.90 -37.05 21.06
C SER A 175 -34.03 -35.59 21.41
N SER A 176 -35.29 -35.18 21.43
CA SER A 176 -35.92 -33.99 21.99
C SER A 176 -36.39 -32.95 20.96
N ALA A 177 -37.45 -33.32 20.25
CA ALA A 177 -38.41 -32.33 19.80
C ALA A 177 -39.12 -31.74 21.01
N LYS A 178 -38.66 -30.58 21.49
CA LYS A 178 -39.45 -29.67 22.32
C LYS A 178 -39.77 -28.45 21.48
N THR A 179 -41.04 -28.27 21.23
CA THR A 179 -41.73 -27.14 20.65
C THR A 179 -41.34 -25.84 21.37
N ASP A 180 -40.64 -24.95 20.68
CA ASP A 180 -40.42 -23.59 21.11
C ASP A 180 -41.40 -22.62 20.33
N SER A 181 -42.65 -22.65 20.79
CA SER A 181 -43.58 -21.56 20.55
C SER A 181 -43.53 -20.62 21.75
N GLU A 182 -42.60 -19.70 21.79
CA GLU A 182 -42.67 -18.48 22.60
C GLU A 182 -41.27 -17.81 22.67
N ARG A 183 -40.92 -17.03 21.67
CA ARG A 183 -39.98 -15.93 21.88
C ARG A 183 -40.47 -14.69 21.14
N LYS A 184 -41.20 -13.87 21.91
CA LYS A 184 -41.63 -12.54 21.49
C LYS A 184 -40.40 -11.69 21.18
N LEU A 185 -40.42 -11.13 20.00
CA LEU A 185 -39.54 -10.07 19.56
C LEU A 185 -39.78 -8.81 20.39
N THR A 186 -38.80 -8.32 21.12
CA THR A 186 -38.75 -6.94 21.60
C THR A 186 -37.56 -6.26 20.97
N TRP A 187 -37.87 -5.35 20.08
CA TRP A 187 -36.95 -4.38 19.52
C TRP A 187 -36.95 -3.12 20.40
N TYR A 188 -35.80 -2.73 20.90
CA TYR A 188 -35.44 -1.34 21.23
C TYR A 188 -33.99 -1.10 20.73
#